data_23a25915eb13bb0f8950c039e89b49ac
#
_entry.id   23a25915eb13bb0f8950c039e89b49ac
#
_cell.length_a   1.000
_cell.length_b   1.000
_cell.length_c   1.000
_cell.angle_alpha   90.00
_cell.angle_beta   90.00
_cell.angle_gamma   90.00
#
_symmetry.space_group_name_H-M   'P 1'
#
loop_
_entity.id
_entity.type
_entity.pdbx_description
1 polymer ?
#
loop_
_entity_poly.entity_id
_entity_poly.type
_entity_poly.pdbx_seq_one_letter_code
_entity_poly.pdbx_strand_id
1 'polypeptide(L)'
;HFPSAIAPIVADSGMRGIVCGPTTDWPPAEPGEEDSGNAIRELEGMIRSGPLGSGRVEIGIATHAVYTCSEEVLRKASEMSRELDARLHIHTSETREEVAQCHEKTGMYPIEYLESIDYFTEGTVCAHCGWVTKKEMRILASKGAHAVHCPVSNQKLACGGTMSYPAMIEAGVDVRLGTDGAASNNGLDMRAEAKTASLIQKHDHWDATILDPVETWQLATKGSSDWVTWDLTDIRMRPRGRGSRRVLSNLIYSGTRCLDVFVDGIAIRRSGKTLTLDEERVSFDLEEAAQDYYSEI
;
A
#
# COMPACT_ATOMS: atom_id res chain seq x y z
N HIS A 1 -8.07 -2.46 9.42
CA HIS A 1 -9.13 -2.83 10.35
C HIS A 1 -10.41 -2.08 10.01
N PHE A 2 -11.60 -2.62 10.37
CA PHE A 2 -12.93 -2.01 10.24
C PHE A 2 -13.32 -1.59 8.80
N PRO A 3 -13.30 -2.48 7.81
CA PRO A 3 -13.63 -2.13 6.42
C PRO A 3 -15.07 -1.59 6.28
N SER A 4 -16.02 -2.08 7.08
CA SER A 4 -17.41 -1.60 7.13
C SER A 4 -17.54 -0.11 7.54
N ALA A 5 -16.62 0.39 8.35
CA ALA A 5 -16.57 1.81 8.72
C ALA A 5 -15.78 2.65 7.69
N ILE A 6 -14.68 2.11 7.14
CA ILE A 6 -13.76 2.86 6.29
C ILE A 6 -14.30 3.00 4.86
N ALA A 7 -14.85 1.94 4.27
CA ALA A 7 -15.26 1.95 2.87
C ALA A 7 -16.33 3.02 2.54
N PRO A 8 -17.37 3.25 3.36
CA PRO A 8 -18.31 4.34 3.16
C PRO A 8 -17.63 5.72 3.20
N ILE A 9 -16.69 5.95 4.12
CA ILE A 9 -15.98 7.23 4.25
C ILE A 9 -15.13 7.49 2.99
N VAL A 10 -14.44 6.47 2.48
CA VAL A 10 -13.68 6.58 1.23
C VAL A 10 -14.61 6.89 0.06
N ALA A 11 -15.77 6.25 0.00
CA ALA A 11 -16.78 6.52 -1.03
C ALA A 11 -17.32 7.96 -0.96
N ASP A 12 -17.65 8.44 0.23
CA ASP A 12 -18.18 9.80 0.47
C ASP A 12 -17.12 10.87 0.17
N SER A 13 -15.85 10.57 0.41
CA SER A 13 -14.73 11.46 0.04
C SER A 13 -14.58 11.65 -1.47
N GLY A 14 -15.24 10.82 -2.28
CA GLY A 14 -15.10 10.80 -3.73
C GLY A 14 -13.82 10.16 -4.24
N MET A 15 -13.00 9.61 -3.36
CA MET A 15 -11.76 8.89 -3.74
C MET A 15 -12.06 7.56 -4.40
N ARG A 16 -11.09 7.07 -5.16
CA ARG A 16 -11.03 5.68 -5.62
C ARG A 16 -10.20 4.86 -4.64
N GLY A 17 -10.59 3.62 -4.38
CA GLY A 17 -9.83 2.75 -3.49
C GLY A 17 -10.26 1.30 -3.52
N ILE A 18 -9.40 0.45 -2.99
CA ILE A 18 -9.74 -0.93 -2.60
C ILE A 18 -9.53 -0.99 -1.09
N VAL A 19 -10.62 -1.15 -0.36
CA VAL A 19 -10.58 -1.25 1.10
C VAL A 19 -10.51 -2.73 1.46
N CYS A 20 -9.34 -3.18 1.89
CA CYS A 20 -9.15 -4.58 2.23
C CYS A 20 -9.48 -4.83 3.70
N GLY A 21 -10.34 -5.82 3.95
CA GLY A 21 -10.64 -6.30 5.29
C GLY A 21 -9.55 -7.25 5.78
N PRO A 22 -9.07 -7.11 7.02
CA PRO A 22 -8.05 -7.97 7.58
C PRO A 22 -8.59 -9.36 7.87
N THR A 23 -7.77 -10.36 7.60
CA THR A 23 -7.95 -11.73 8.07
C THR A 23 -6.68 -12.15 8.79
N THR A 24 -6.81 -12.50 10.05
CA THR A 24 -5.72 -12.99 10.91
C THR A 24 -6.30 -13.87 12.00
N ASP A 25 -5.54 -14.83 12.46
CA ASP A 25 -5.89 -15.69 13.59
C ASP A 25 -4.82 -15.69 14.68
N TRP A 26 -3.94 -14.68 14.63
CA TRP A 26 -2.92 -14.47 15.66
C TRP A 26 -2.84 -12.98 16.10
N PRO A 27 -2.80 -12.67 17.39
CA PRO A 27 -3.00 -13.63 18.49
C PRO A 27 -4.40 -14.26 18.43
N PRO A 28 -4.59 -15.48 19.03
CA PRO A 28 -5.92 -16.06 19.09
C PRO A 28 -6.87 -15.09 19.80
N ALA A 29 -8.11 -14.99 19.30
CA ALA A 29 -9.13 -14.15 19.91
C ALA A 29 -9.27 -14.46 21.40
N GLU A 30 -9.29 -13.41 22.24
CA GLU A 30 -9.62 -13.55 23.66
C GLU A 30 -11.10 -14.00 23.79
N PRO A 31 -11.47 -14.68 24.89
CA PRO A 31 -12.87 -15.06 25.09
C PRO A 31 -13.79 -13.84 25.08
N GLY A 32 -14.62 -13.71 24.05
CA GLY A 32 -15.53 -12.58 23.83
C GLY A 32 -15.13 -11.64 22.69
N GLU A 33 -13.95 -11.80 22.09
CA GLU A 33 -13.60 -11.15 20.83
C GLU A 33 -14.23 -11.87 19.63
N GLU A 34 -14.45 -11.12 18.54
CA GLU A 34 -15.00 -11.71 17.31
C GLU A 34 -14.02 -12.75 16.74
N ASP A 35 -14.53 -13.96 16.56
CA ASP A 35 -13.84 -15.03 15.86
C ASP A 35 -13.46 -14.61 14.42
N SER A 36 -12.24 -14.94 13.99
CA SER A 36 -11.77 -14.73 12.60
C SER A 36 -12.76 -15.24 11.54
N GLY A 37 -13.54 -16.27 11.87
CA GLY A 37 -14.62 -16.76 11.04
C GLY A 37 -15.80 -15.79 10.86
N ASN A 38 -16.09 -14.92 11.84
CA ASN A 38 -17.09 -13.86 11.70
C ASN A 38 -16.58 -12.73 10.82
N ALA A 39 -15.34 -12.28 11.03
CA ALA A 39 -14.72 -11.26 10.22
C ALA A 39 -14.64 -11.65 8.73
N ILE A 40 -14.31 -12.91 8.44
CA ILE A 40 -14.30 -13.43 7.06
C ILE A 40 -15.71 -13.46 6.45
N ARG A 41 -16.74 -13.87 7.21
CA ARG A 41 -18.14 -13.87 6.73
C ARG A 41 -18.67 -12.46 6.47
N GLU A 42 -18.36 -11.50 7.34
CA GLU A 42 -18.72 -10.10 7.14
C GLU A 42 -18.05 -9.56 5.87
N LEU A 43 -16.75 -9.80 5.71
CA LEU A 43 -16.00 -9.39 4.54
C LEU A 43 -16.55 -9.99 3.24
N GLU A 44 -16.90 -11.28 3.24
CA GLU A 44 -17.56 -11.94 2.11
C GLU A 44 -18.88 -11.25 1.77
N GLY A 45 -19.70 -10.94 2.78
CA GLY A 45 -20.96 -10.22 2.61
C GLY A 45 -20.77 -8.83 1.98
N MET A 46 -19.73 -8.09 2.41
CA MET A 46 -19.39 -6.80 1.84
C MET A 46 -18.95 -6.90 0.37
N ILE A 47 -18.10 -7.87 0.02
CA ILE A 47 -17.64 -8.08 -1.36
C ILE A 47 -18.85 -8.43 -2.25
N ARG A 48 -19.72 -9.33 -1.81
CA ARG A 48 -20.93 -9.72 -2.56
C ARG A 48 -21.94 -8.58 -2.73
N SER A 49 -21.94 -7.60 -1.84
CA SER A 49 -22.77 -6.40 -1.95
C SER A 49 -22.33 -5.47 -3.08
N GLY A 50 -21.13 -5.68 -3.61
CA GLY A 50 -20.57 -4.91 -4.72
C GLY A 50 -19.90 -3.59 -4.28
N PRO A 51 -19.33 -2.86 -5.24
CA PRO A 51 -18.55 -1.66 -4.97
C PRO A 51 -19.42 -0.48 -4.52
N LEU A 52 -18.86 0.40 -3.68
CA LEU A 52 -19.45 1.64 -3.20
C LEU A 52 -19.05 2.85 -4.07
N GLY A 53 -19.63 4.02 -3.78
CA GLY A 53 -19.22 5.29 -4.40
C GLY A 53 -19.33 5.31 -5.93
N SER A 54 -20.43 4.76 -6.51
CA SER A 54 -20.62 4.62 -7.95
C SER A 54 -19.53 3.77 -8.63
N GLY A 55 -19.08 2.72 -7.96
CA GLY A 55 -18.09 1.78 -8.48
C GLY A 55 -16.62 2.19 -8.21
N ARG A 56 -16.37 3.27 -7.50
CA ARG A 56 -15.00 3.74 -7.22
C ARG A 56 -14.32 3.02 -6.07
N VAL A 57 -15.09 2.44 -5.13
CA VAL A 57 -14.54 1.79 -3.94
C VAL A 57 -14.92 0.33 -3.96
N GLU A 58 -13.93 -0.51 -4.09
CA GLU A 58 -14.04 -1.96 -4.04
C GLU A 58 -13.66 -2.48 -2.65
N ILE A 59 -14.11 -3.67 -2.32
CA ILE A 59 -13.73 -4.38 -1.11
C ILE A 59 -12.77 -5.51 -1.50
N GLY A 60 -11.64 -5.58 -0.83
CA GLY A 60 -10.63 -6.62 -1.01
C GLY A 60 -10.39 -7.41 0.27
N ILE A 61 -9.48 -8.36 0.19
CA ILE A 61 -9.12 -9.29 1.26
C ILE A 61 -7.65 -9.01 1.63
N ALA A 62 -7.37 -8.81 2.93
CA ALA A 62 -6.01 -8.65 3.42
C ALA A 62 -5.71 -9.73 4.46
N THR A 63 -4.83 -10.68 4.14
CA THR A 63 -4.16 -11.45 5.18
C THR A 63 -3.01 -10.62 5.74
N HIS A 64 -2.82 -10.65 7.07
CA HIS A 64 -1.79 -9.80 7.67
C HIS A 64 -0.38 -10.22 7.20
N ALA A 65 0.10 -11.38 7.62
CA ALA A 65 1.42 -11.90 7.26
C ALA A 65 1.50 -13.42 7.53
N VAL A 66 2.54 -14.08 7.01
CA VAL A 66 2.76 -15.52 7.18
C VAL A 66 2.99 -15.95 8.63
N TYR A 67 3.36 -15.04 9.52
CA TYR A 67 3.59 -15.33 10.94
C TYR A 67 2.37 -15.05 11.83
N THR A 68 1.36 -14.37 11.32
CA THR A 68 0.11 -14.03 12.03
C THR A 68 -1.12 -14.70 11.43
N CYS A 69 -0.95 -15.47 10.38
CA CYS A 69 -2.03 -16.22 9.74
C CYS A 69 -1.65 -17.70 9.68
N SER A 70 -2.59 -18.57 10.05
CA SER A 70 -2.46 -20.01 9.81
C SER A 70 -2.56 -20.33 8.32
N GLU A 71 -2.09 -21.50 7.93
CA GLU A 71 -2.26 -22.00 6.55
C GLU A 71 -3.74 -22.06 6.15
N GLU A 72 -4.61 -22.41 7.08
CA GLU A 72 -6.07 -22.46 6.85
C GLU A 72 -6.62 -21.09 6.47
N VAL A 73 -6.28 -20.04 7.21
CA VAL A 73 -6.69 -18.65 6.93
C VAL A 73 -6.13 -18.18 5.59
N LEU A 74 -4.85 -18.45 5.30
CA LEU A 74 -4.23 -18.07 4.04
C LEU A 74 -4.91 -18.74 2.83
N ARG A 75 -5.18 -20.05 2.91
CA ARG A 75 -5.89 -20.79 1.84
C ARG A 75 -7.30 -20.28 1.65
N LYS A 76 -8.06 -20.09 2.73
CA LYS A 76 -9.43 -19.58 2.68
C LYS A 76 -9.51 -18.19 2.07
N ALA A 77 -8.59 -17.29 2.41
CA ALA A 77 -8.51 -15.95 1.82
C ALA A 77 -8.23 -16.02 0.31
N SER A 78 -7.34 -16.89 -0.10
CA SER A 78 -7.01 -17.11 -1.52
C SER A 78 -8.18 -17.73 -2.30
N GLU A 79 -8.87 -18.72 -1.75
CA GLU A 79 -10.07 -19.32 -2.33
C GLU A 79 -11.17 -18.27 -2.50
N MET A 80 -11.46 -17.49 -1.45
CA MET A 80 -12.43 -16.40 -1.49
C MET A 80 -12.07 -15.33 -2.52
N SER A 81 -10.78 -14.98 -2.65
CA SER A 81 -10.30 -14.05 -3.68
C SER A 81 -10.61 -14.56 -5.10
N ARG A 82 -10.40 -15.85 -5.36
CA ARG A 82 -10.71 -16.45 -6.67
C ARG A 82 -12.22 -16.54 -6.94
N GLU A 83 -13.00 -16.94 -5.94
CA GLU A 83 -14.44 -17.11 -6.06
C GLU A 83 -15.18 -15.79 -6.28
N LEU A 84 -14.71 -14.72 -5.65
CA LEU A 84 -15.37 -13.42 -5.66
C LEU A 84 -14.70 -12.39 -6.57
N ASP A 85 -13.61 -12.77 -7.26
CA ASP A 85 -12.78 -11.87 -8.07
C ASP A 85 -12.33 -10.63 -7.27
N ALA A 86 -11.99 -10.84 -5.99
CA ALA A 86 -11.61 -9.79 -5.06
C ALA A 86 -10.09 -9.67 -4.91
N ARG A 87 -9.58 -8.45 -4.80
CA ARG A 87 -8.15 -8.19 -4.64
C ARG A 87 -7.61 -8.82 -3.35
N LEU A 88 -6.49 -9.54 -3.46
CA LEU A 88 -5.79 -10.15 -2.33
C LEU A 88 -4.56 -9.32 -1.97
N HIS A 89 -4.35 -9.09 -0.68
CA HIS A 89 -3.23 -8.31 -0.14
C HIS A 89 -2.56 -9.07 1.02
N ILE A 90 -1.24 -8.96 1.13
CA ILE A 90 -0.45 -9.50 2.24
C ILE A 90 0.80 -8.65 2.47
N HIS A 91 1.26 -8.52 3.74
CA HIS A 91 2.61 -8.07 4.05
C HIS A 91 3.53 -9.29 3.99
N THR A 92 4.64 -9.18 3.30
CA THR A 92 5.55 -10.33 3.16
C THR A 92 7.00 -9.91 3.06
N SER A 93 7.86 -10.68 3.69
CA SER A 93 9.30 -10.47 3.73
C SER A 93 9.68 -9.05 4.16
N GLU A 94 8.93 -8.51 5.13
CA GLU A 94 9.13 -7.16 5.65
C GLU A 94 10.36 -7.12 6.55
N THR A 95 10.45 -8.05 7.50
CA THR A 95 11.53 -8.08 8.48
C THR A 95 12.38 -9.34 8.32
N ARG A 96 13.64 -9.24 8.76
CA ARG A 96 14.52 -10.40 8.78
C ARG A 96 14.02 -11.49 9.73
N GLU A 97 13.34 -11.09 10.80
CA GLU A 97 12.77 -12.01 11.78
C GLU A 97 11.64 -12.83 11.17
N GLU A 98 10.70 -12.22 10.45
CA GLU A 98 9.65 -12.91 9.70
C GLU A 98 10.22 -13.99 8.78
N VAL A 99 11.24 -13.61 8.00
CA VAL A 99 11.89 -14.52 7.05
C VAL A 99 12.54 -15.70 7.77
N ALA A 100 13.22 -15.44 8.90
CA ALA A 100 13.88 -16.48 9.69
C ALA A 100 12.85 -17.43 10.33
N GLN A 101 11.79 -16.91 10.93
CA GLN A 101 10.72 -17.70 11.54
C GLN A 101 9.97 -18.55 10.52
N CYS A 102 9.65 -18.01 9.36
CA CYS A 102 9.02 -18.76 8.27
C CYS A 102 9.91 -19.91 7.81
N HIS A 103 11.20 -19.64 7.59
CA HIS A 103 12.16 -20.66 7.17
C HIS A 103 12.37 -21.75 8.24
N GLU A 104 12.44 -21.39 9.51
CA GLU A 104 12.57 -22.35 10.60
C GLU A 104 11.35 -23.26 10.69
N LYS A 105 10.15 -22.70 10.55
CA LYS A 105 8.88 -23.41 10.67
C LYS A 105 8.55 -24.30 9.47
N THR A 106 8.87 -23.85 8.25
CA THR A 106 8.39 -24.47 7.00
C THR A 106 9.53 -25.03 6.12
N GLY A 107 10.78 -24.65 6.38
CA GLY A 107 11.92 -24.92 5.48
C GLY A 107 11.95 -24.04 4.23
N MET A 108 11.03 -23.08 4.10
CA MET A 108 10.86 -22.21 2.93
C MET A 108 10.90 -20.73 3.33
N TYR A 109 11.26 -19.85 2.40
CA TYR A 109 11.10 -18.42 2.56
C TYR A 109 9.63 -17.99 2.35
N PRO A 110 9.20 -16.80 2.82
CA PRO A 110 7.77 -16.44 2.86
C PRO A 110 7.03 -16.59 1.54
N ILE A 111 7.59 -16.11 0.43
CA ILE A 111 6.96 -16.19 -0.89
C ILE A 111 7.00 -17.61 -1.45
N GLU A 112 8.05 -18.38 -1.17
CA GLU A 112 8.10 -19.81 -1.50
C GLU A 112 7.02 -20.60 -0.75
N TYR A 113 6.83 -20.30 0.53
CA TYR A 113 5.78 -20.92 1.33
C TYR A 113 4.39 -20.56 0.80
N LEU A 114 4.12 -19.29 0.52
CA LEU A 114 2.87 -18.86 -0.08
C LEU A 114 2.59 -19.52 -1.43
N GLU A 115 3.62 -19.70 -2.26
CA GLU A 115 3.49 -20.47 -3.51
C GLU A 115 3.13 -21.93 -3.24
N SER A 116 3.78 -22.57 -2.27
CA SER A 116 3.56 -23.99 -1.96
C SER A 116 2.14 -24.31 -1.52
N ILE A 117 1.44 -23.32 -0.95
CA ILE A 117 0.03 -23.42 -0.53
C ILE A 117 -0.96 -22.85 -1.56
N ASP A 118 -0.51 -22.55 -2.78
CA ASP A 118 -1.31 -21.96 -3.86
C ASP A 118 -2.05 -20.67 -3.45
N TYR A 119 -1.35 -19.81 -2.69
CA TYR A 119 -1.93 -18.56 -2.15
C TYR A 119 -2.21 -17.51 -3.24
N PHE A 120 -1.33 -17.36 -4.23
CA PHE A 120 -1.38 -16.25 -5.18
C PHE A 120 -2.57 -16.30 -6.13
N THR A 121 -3.22 -15.15 -6.30
CA THR A 121 -4.14 -14.84 -7.40
C THR A 121 -3.52 -13.78 -8.29
N GLU A 122 -3.99 -13.61 -9.52
CA GLU A 122 -3.48 -12.57 -10.41
C GLU A 122 -3.65 -11.18 -9.77
N GLY A 123 -2.56 -10.42 -9.74
CA GLY A 123 -2.55 -9.10 -9.14
C GLY A 123 -2.58 -9.09 -7.60
N THR A 124 -2.25 -10.22 -6.94
CA THR A 124 -2.01 -10.22 -5.48
C THR A 124 -1.01 -9.12 -5.11
N VAL A 125 -1.36 -8.33 -4.10
CA VAL A 125 -0.54 -7.22 -3.61
C VAL A 125 0.34 -7.70 -2.46
N CYS A 126 1.66 -7.67 -2.66
CA CYS A 126 2.67 -8.06 -1.68
C CYS A 126 3.39 -6.81 -1.16
N ALA A 127 3.04 -6.35 0.04
CA ALA A 127 3.65 -5.17 0.64
C ALA A 127 5.05 -5.50 1.20
N HIS A 128 5.92 -4.49 1.20
CA HIS A 128 7.31 -4.46 1.67
C HIS A 128 8.30 -5.20 0.78
N CYS A 129 8.31 -6.51 0.74
CA CYS A 129 9.25 -7.34 -0.04
C CYS A 129 10.73 -6.95 0.17
N GLY A 130 11.10 -6.55 1.40
CA GLY A 130 12.43 -6.03 1.73
C GLY A 130 13.52 -7.11 1.76
N TRP A 131 13.14 -8.35 2.06
CA TRP A 131 14.04 -9.48 2.28
C TRP A 131 13.82 -10.65 1.32
N VAL A 132 13.45 -10.37 0.07
CA VAL A 132 13.17 -11.41 -0.93
C VAL A 132 14.41 -11.89 -1.65
N THR A 133 14.46 -13.18 -1.95
CA THR A 133 15.50 -13.81 -2.73
C THR A 133 15.22 -13.70 -4.24
N LYS A 134 16.24 -13.94 -5.08
CA LYS A 134 16.05 -14.00 -6.54
C LYS A 134 15.06 -15.09 -6.99
N LYS A 135 14.93 -16.17 -6.23
CA LYS A 135 13.95 -17.22 -6.51
C LYS A 135 12.54 -16.69 -6.26
N GLU A 136 12.32 -16.04 -5.13
CA GLU A 136 11.05 -15.44 -4.76
C GLU A 136 10.62 -14.33 -5.73
N MET A 137 11.55 -13.50 -6.20
CA MET A 137 11.25 -12.51 -7.25
C MET A 137 10.70 -13.15 -8.53
N ARG A 138 11.26 -14.30 -8.95
CA ARG A 138 10.74 -15.04 -10.10
C ARG A 138 9.34 -15.62 -9.85
N ILE A 139 9.07 -16.06 -8.62
CA ILE A 139 7.75 -16.52 -8.22
C ILE A 139 6.74 -15.36 -8.34
N LEU A 140 7.03 -14.21 -7.73
CA LEU A 140 6.17 -13.02 -7.84
C LEU A 140 5.87 -12.67 -9.30
N ALA A 141 6.89 -12.62 -10.15
CA ALA A 141 6.73 -12.34 -11.58
C ALA A 141 5.86 -13.38 -12.28
N SER A 142 6.09 -14.69 -12.03
CA SER A 142 5.32 -15.77 -12.65
C SER A 142 3.86 -15.82 -12.23
N LYS A 143 3.55 -15.34 -11.02
CA LYS A 143 2.18 -15.26 -10.47
C LYS A 143 1.47 -13.95 -10.83
N GLY A 144 2.12 -13.03 -11.52
CA GLY A 144 1.55 -11.71 -11.80
C GLY A 144 1.29 -10.87 -10.54
N ALA A 145 2.01 -11.14 -9.46
CA ALA A 145 1.88 -10.41 -8.21
C ALA A 145 2.55 -9.03 -8.28
N HIS A 146 2.01 -8.07 -7.54
CA HIS A 146 2.57 -6.73 -7.39
C HIS A 146 3.39 -6.63 -6.12
N ALA A 147 4.66 -6.24 -6.22
CA ALA A 147 5.47 -5.89 -5.07
C ALA A 147 5.32 -4.39 -4.75
N VAL A 148 4.94 -4.06 -3.52
CA VAL A 148 4.75 -2.66 -3.10
C VAL A 148 5.89 -2.24 -2.19
N HIS A 149 6.73 -1.32 -2.67
CA HIS A 149 7.84 -0.75 -1.90
C HIS A 149 7.31 0.32 -0.94
N CYS A 150 7.58 0.16 0.36
CA CYS A 150 7.17 1.08 1.43
C CYS A 150 8.40 1.64 2.17
N PRO A 151 9.28 2.42 1.49
CA PRO A 151 10.60 2.73 2.04
C PRO A 151 10.58 3.60 3.28
N VAL A 152 9.63 4.51 3.46
CA VAL A 152 9.56 5.36 4.66
C VAL A 152 9.18 4.51 5.87
N SER A 153 8.13 3.69 5.76
CA SER A 153 7.73 2.77 6.82
C SER A 153 8.87 1.82 7.21
N ASN A 154 9.48 1.14 6.23
CA ASN A 154 10.56 0.20 6.48
C ASN A 154 11.76 0.83 7.18
N GLN A 155 12.11 2.09 6.85
CA GLN A 155 13.18 2.82 7.51
C GLN A 155 12.78 3.28 8.91
N LYS A 156 11.56 3.80 9.08
CA LYS A 156 11.04 4.25 10.38
C LYS A 156 10.95 3.11 11.38
N LEU A 157 10.51 1.95 10.95
CA LEU A 157 10.39 0.74 11.77
C LEU A 157 11.71 -0.05 11.88
N ALA A 158 12.76 0.39 11.19
CA ALA A 158 14.07 -0.26 11.18
C ALA A 158 14.01 -1.75 10.76
N CYS A 159 13.18 -2.09 9.75
CA CYS A 159 13.02 -3.45 9.23
C CYS A 159 14.32 -4.04 8.64
N GLY A 160 15.32 -3.22 8.40
CA GLY A 160 16.70 -3.60 8.07
C GLY A 160 16.94 -4.08 6.63
N GLY A 161 15.89 -4.29 5.84
CA GLY A 161 15.97 -4.67 4.43
C GLY A 161 15.48 -3.55 3.51
N THR A 162 16.07 -3.48 2.32
CA THR A 162 15.57 -2.63 1.25
C THR A 162 15.21 -3.51 0.06
N MET A 163 13.96 -3.43 -0.41
CA MET A 163 13.59 -4.10 -1.65
C MET A 163 14.51 -3.64 -2.79
N SER A 164 15.18 -4.57 -3.47
CA SER A 164 16.04 -4.23 -4.60
C SER A 164 15.21 -3.96 -5.85
N TYR A 165 14.90 -2.69 -6.12
CA TYR A 165 14.15 -2.30 -7.32
C TYR A 165 14.76 -2.83 -8.62
N PRO A 166 16.08 -2.68 -8.89
CA PRO A 166 16.65 -3.20 -10.13
C PRO A 166 16.50 -4.71 -10.29
N ALA A 167 16.70 -5.48 -9.22
CA ALA A 167 16.56 -6.92 -9.28
C ALA A 167 15.10 -7.38 -9.48
N MET A 168 14.13 -6.65 -8.89
CA MET A 168 12.71 -6.89 -9.11
C MET A 168 12.32 -6.66 -10.58
N ILE A 169 12.77 -5.52 -11.16
CA ILE A 169 12.50 -5.21 -12.57
C ILE A 169 13.16 -6.21 -13.50
N GLU A 170 14.41 -6.61 -13.24
CA GLU A 170 15.12 -7.66 -14.01
C GLU A 170 14.36 -8.99 -13.96
N ALA A 171 13.77 -9.34 -12.82
CA ALA A 171 12.95 -10.54 -12.68
C ALA A 171 11.56 -10.43 -13.33
N GLY A 172 11.14 -9.24 -13.78
CA GLY A 172 9.83 -9.00 -14.39
C GLY A 172 8.69 -8.75 -13.40
N VAL A 173 9.01 -8.39 -12.15
CA VAL A 173 8.02 -8.09 -11.12
C VAL A 173 7.41 -6.71 -11.38
N ASP A 174 6.08 -6.59 -11.29
CA ASP A 174 5.40 -5.31 -11.28
C ASP A 174 5.55 -4.61 -9.92
N VAL A 175 6.45 -3.64 -9.86
CA VAL A 175 6.75 -2.88 -8.64
C VAL A 175 5.88 -1.62 -8.55
N ARG A 176 5.40 -1.32 -7.37
CA ARG A 176 4.60 -0.15 -7.00
C ARG A 176 5.16 0.52 -5.74
N LEU A 177 4.68 1.72 -5.42
CA LEU A 177 4.95 2.40 -4.14
C LEU A 177 3.72 2.38 -3.24
N GLY A 178 3.96 2.32 -1.93
CA GLY A 178 2.96 2.46 -0.91
C GLY A 178 3.50 3.23 0.29
N THR A 179 2.67 4.05 0.91
CA THR A 179 3.02 4.78 2.13
C THR A 179 2.98 3.91 3.37
N ASP A 180 2.30 2.77 3.29
CA ASP A 180 1.86 2.03 4.46
C ASP A 180 0.90 2.87 5.35
N GLY A 181 0.59 2.43 6.56
CA GLY A 181 -0.31 3.14 7.46
C GLY A 181 0.31 4.40 8.08
N ALA A 182 -0.55 5.33 8.54
CA ALA A 182 -0.09 6.55 9.21
C ALA A 182 0.68 6.24 10.52
N ALA A 183 0.39 5.13 11.20
CA ALA A 183 1.13 4.72 12.39
C ALA A 183 2.60 4.40 12.09
N SER A 184 2.89 3.79 10.94
CA SER A 184 4.25 3.38 10.54
C SER A 184 4.97 4.43 9.69
N ASN A 185 4.26 5.43 9.14
CA ASN A 185 4.84 6.46 8.26
C ASN A 185 4.66 7.89 8.78
N ASN A 186 3.60 8.19 9.54
CA ASN A 186 3.06 9.52 9.90
C ASN A 186 2.45 10.30 8.73
N GLY A 187 2.89 10.12 7.51
CA GLY A 187 2.37 10.79 6.32
C GLY A 187 1.80 9.82 5.31
N LEU A 188 0.79 10.27 4.54
CA LEU A 188 0.25 9.52 3.39
C LEU A 188 0.60 10.24 2.08
N ASP A 189 1.77 10.90 2.05
CA ASP A 189 2.25 11.66 0.89
C ASP A 189 3.08 10.75 -0.03
N MET A 190 2.48 10.27 -1.10
CA MET A 190 3.13 9.46 -2.14
C MET A 190 4.33 10.15 -2.79
N ARG A 191 4.39 11.48 -2.76
CA ARG A 191 5.54 12.24 -3.27
C ARG A 191 6.75 12.14 -2.32
N ALA A 192 6.51 12.17 -1.00
CA ALA A 192 7.55 11.94 -0.01
C ALA A 192 8.07 10.49 -0.11
N GLU A 193 7.17 9.54 -0.31
CA GLU A 193 7.48 8.14 -0.56
C GLU A 193 8.35 7.95 -1.80
N ALA A 194 7.97 8.57 -2.92
CA ALA A 194 8.73 8.55 -4.16
C ALA A 194 10.15 9.13 -3.98
N LYS A 195 10.30 10.23 -3.24
CA LYS A 195 11.61 10.79 -2.90
C LYS A 195 12.46 9.78 -2.14
N THR A 196 11.90 9.18 -1.09
CA THR A 196 12.63 8.22 -0.24
C THR A 196 13.01 6.97 -1.04
N ALA A 197 12.10 6.44 -1.85
CA ALA A 197 12.38 5.31 -2.75
C ALA A 197 13.57 5.62 -3.68
N SER A 198 13.55 6.76 -4.36
CA SER A 198 14.62 7.14 -5.26
C SER A 198 15.97 7.30 -4.54
N LEU A 199 15.98 7.89 -3.36
CA LEU A 199 17.22 8.13 -2.61
C LEU A 199 17.83 6.84 -2.05
N ILE A 200 17.00 5.98 -1.45
CA ILE A 200 17.49 4.74 -0.86
C ILE A 200 18.03 3.78 -1.91
N GLN A 201 17.34 3.64 -3.05
CA GLN A 201 17.81 2.78 -4.12
C GLN A 201 19.16 3.25 -4.70
N LYS A 202 19.32 4.56 -4.92
CA LYS A 202 20.61 5.12 -5.37
C LYS A 202 21.73 4.88 -4.35
N HIS A 203 21.41 5.03 -3.07
CA HIS A 203 22.37 4.85 -1.99
C HIS A 203 22.82 3.38 -1.88
N ASP A 204 21.88 2.46 -1.82
CA ASP A 204 22.17 1.03 -1.62
C ASP A 204 22.89 0.39 -2.80
N HIS A 205 22.60 0.83 -4.02
CA HIS A 205 23.22 0.31 -5.24
C HIS A 205 24.43 1.10 -5.72
N TRP A 206 24.77 2.22 -5.07
CA TRP A 206 25.89 3.11 -5.45
C TRP A 206 25.77 3.62 -6.89
N ASP A 207 24.54 3.77 -7.38
CA ASP A 207 24.23 4.19 -8.75
C ASP A 207 23.19 5.31 -8.75
N ALA A 208 23.62 6.51 -9.16
CA ALA A 208 22.77 7.70 -9.23
C ALA A 208 21.73 7.65 -10.36
N THR A 209 21.79 6.67 -11.25
CA THR A 209 20.88 6.57 -12.40
C THR A 209 19.62 5.77 -12.10
N ILE A 210 19.62 4.92 -11.09
CA ILE A 210 18.47 4.10 -10.66
C ILE A 210 17.34 5.01 -10.19
N LEU A 211 16.10 4.67 -10.54
CA LEU A 211 14.91 5.46 -10.22
C LEU A 211 15.11 6.95 -10.51
N ASP A 212 15.38 7.25 -11.77
CA ASP A 212 15.42 8.62 -12.22
C ASP A 212 14.05 9.33 -12.00
N PRO A 213 13.95 10.65 -12.14
CA PRO A 213 12.69 11.33 -11.84
C PRO A 213 11.49 10.86 -12.64
N VAL A 214 11.69 10.35 -13.86
CA VAL A 214 10.60 9.85 -14.71
C VAL A 214 10.15 8.48 -14.23
N GLU A 215 11.09 7.56 -14.03
CA GLU A 215 10.82 6.22 -13.49
C GLU A 215 10.17 6.30 -12.10
N THR A 216 10.72 7.16 -11.22
CA THR A 216 10.19 7.37 -9.87
C THR A 216 8.75 7.86 -9.91
N TRP A 217 8.44 8.81 -10.81
CA TRP A 217 7.07 9.31 -10.95
C TRP A 217 6.13 8.26 -11.52
N GLN A 218 6.57 7.49 -12.50
CA GLN A 218 5.79 6.38 -13.05
C GLN A 218 5.47 5.33 -11.98
N LEU A 219 6.44 5.01 -11.12
CA LEU A 219 6.26 4.08 -10.02
C LEU A 219 5.19 4.56 -9.02
N ALA A 220 5.15 5.87 -8.75
CA ALA A 220 4.19 6.48 -7.83
C ALA A 220 2.79 6.69 -8.43
N THR A 221 2.64 6.66 -9.76
CA THR A 221 1.39 7.02 -10.45
C THR A 221 0.83 5.92 -11.35
N LYS A 222 1.43 4.75 -11.35
CA LYS A 222 1.07 3.63 -12.21
C LYS A 222 -0.35 3.12 -11.92
N GLY A 223 -1.14 2.96 -12.97
CA GLY A 223 -2.43 2.26 -12.93
C GLY A 223 -3.66 3.11 -12.60
N SER A 224 -3.54 4.44 -12.53
CA SER A 224 -4.70 5.32 -12.35
C SER A 224 -4.98 6.15 -13.61
N SER A 225 -6.28 6.36 -13.91
CA SER A 225 -6.77 7.34 -14.87
C SER A 225 -7.15 8.66 -14.20
N ASP A 226 -7.09 8.71 -12.88
CA ASP A 226 -7.34 9.91 -12.09
C ASP A 226 -6.13 10.85 -12.18
N TRP A 227 -6.32 12.14 -12.01
CA TRP A 227 -5.26 13.10 -12.23
C TRP A 227 -5.22 14.23 -11.22
N VAL A 228 -4.03 14.78 -11.05
CA VAL A 228 -3.69 15.80 -10.07
C VAL A 228 -2.95 16.94 -10.74
N THR A 229 -3.23 18.19 -10.35
CA THR A 229 -2.45 19.35 -10.76
C THR A 229 -1.60 19.90 -9.63
N TRP A 230 -0.45 20.43 -9.98
CA TRP A 230 0.55 20.92 -9.04
C TRP A 230 0.88 22.41 -9.29
N ASP A 231 1.16 23.15 -8.21
CA ASP A 231 1.54 24.55 -8.29
C ASP A 231 2.97 24.70 -8.83
N LEU A 232 3.11 25.00 -10.11
CA LEU A 232 4.42 25.25 -10.72
C LEU A 232 4.94 26.69 -10.51
N THR A 233 4.18 27.56 -9.84
CA THR A 233 4.63 28.94 -9.54
C THR A 233 5.54 29.01 -8.32
N ASP A 234 5.50 28.00 -7.46
CA ASP A 234 6.33 27.87 -6.26
C ASP A 234 7.81 28.02 -6.60
N ILE A 235 8.55 28.72 -5.76
CA ILE A 235 10.00 28.93 -5.94
C ILE A 235 10.79 27.62 -5.94
N ARG A 236 10.31 26.60 -5.21
CA ARG A 236 10.91 25.26 -5.17
C ARG A 236 10.83 24.53 -6.52
N MET A 237 9.94 24.98 -7.39
CA MET A 237 9.83 24.46 -8.76
C MET A 237 10.76 25.17 -9.75
N ARG A 238 11.68 26.02 -9.29
CA ARG A 238 12.61 26.78 -10.12
C ARG A 238 14.05 26.26 -9.97
N PRO A 239 14.85 26.29 -11.07
CA PRO A 239 14.46 26.58 -12.44
C PRO A 239 13.70 25.41 -13.06
N ARG A 240 12.66 25.67 -13.86
CA ARG A 240 11.91 24.60 -14.52
C ARG A 240 12.63 23.96 -15.71
N GLY A 241 13.51 24.70 -16.33
CA GLY A 241 14.22 24.24 -17.54
C GLY A 241 13.28 23.97 -18.72
N ARG A 242 13.80 23.23 -19.70
CA ARG A 242 13.00 22.71 -20.82
C ARG A 242 12.79 21.20 -20.62
N GLY A 243 11.53 20.76 -20.65
CA GLY A 243 11.16 19.34 -20.56
C GLY A 243 10.68 18.87 -19.17
N SER A 244 9.98 17.74 -19.19
CA SER A 244 9.30 17.17 -18.01
C SER A 244 10.25 16.66 -16.92
N ARG A 245 11.41 16.13 -17.29
CA ARG A 245 12.38 15.54 -16.33
C ARG A 245 12.79 16.50 -15.21
N ARG A 246 13.05 17.78 -15.53
CA ARG A 246 13.40 18.81 -14.54
C ARG A 246 12.20 19.14 -13.63
N VAL A 247 11.01 19.23 -14.20
CA VAL A 247 9.78 19.50 -13.45
C VAL A 247 9.51 18.34 -12.47
N LEU A 248 9.61 17.09 -12.93
CA LEU A 248 9.43 15.91 -12.09
C LEU A 248 10.51 15.83 -11.00
N SER A 249 11.76 16.13 -11.32
CA SER A 249 12.83 16.19 -10.33
C SER A 249 12.53 17.20 -9.22
N ASN A 250 12.13 18.43 -9.57
CA ASN A 250 11.77 19.43 -8.58
C ASN A 250 10.53 18.99 -7.77
N LEU A 251 9.53 18.39 -8.42
CA LEU A 251 8.31 17.91 -7.75
C LEU A 251 8.63 16.82 -6.71
N ILE A 252 9.44 15.82 -7.08
CA ILE A 252 9.80 14.71 -6.21
C ILE A 252 10.69 15.18 -5.07
N TYR A 253 11.80 15.89 -5.37
CA TYR A 253 12.82 16.18 -4.36
C TYR A 253 12.53 17.42 -3.51
N SER A 254 11.83 18.42 -4.05
CA SER A 254 11.54 19.68 -3.35
C SER A 254 10.06 19.84 -2.99
N GLY A 255 9.17 19.31 -3.81
CA GLY A 255 7.73 19.36 -3.61
C GLY A 255 7.10 20.72 -3.87
N THR A 256 5.79 20.69 -4.02
CA THR A 256 4.93 21.88 -4.12
C THR A 256 3.50 21.51 -3.70
N ARG A 257 2.59 22.48 -3.69
CA ARG A 257 1.18 22.26 -3.33
C ARG A 257 0.44 21.52 -4.45
N CYS A 258 -0.40 20.56 -4.06
CA CYS A 258 -1.47 20.03 -4.90
C CYS A 258 -2.59 21.07 -5.02
N LEU A 259 -2.96 21.39 -6.24
CA LEU A 259 -4.03 22.36 -6.51
C LEU A 259 -5.37 21.67 -6.74
N ASP A 260 -5.43 20.74 -7.69
CA ASP A 260 -6.67 20.07 -8.03
C ASP A 260 -6.47 18.56 -8.03
N VAL A 261 -7.54 17.83 -7.68
CA VAL A 261 -7.62 16.37 -7.78
C VAL A 261 -8.93 16.02 -8.45
N PHE A 262 -8.84 15.15 -9.46
CA PHE A 262 -9.99 14.64 -10.20
C PHE A 262 -10.02 13.13 -10.15
N VAL A 263 -11.16 12.58 -9.79
CA VAL A 263 -11.46 11.15 -9.81
C VAL A 263 -12.67 10.92 -10.70
N ASP A 264 -12.54 10.05 -11.69
CA ASP A 264 -13.57 9.85 -12.74
C ASP A 264 -14.01 11.17 -13.43
N GLY A 265 -13.10 12.12 -13.59
CA GLY A 265 -13.41 13.44 -14.14
C GLY A 265 -14.15 14.40 -13.18
N ILE A 266 -14.47 13.95 -11.97
CA ILE A 266 -15.12 14.76 -10.95
C ILE A 266 -14.03 15.40 -10.06
N ALA A 267 -14.10 16.71 -9.90
CA ALA A 267 -13.18 17.41 -9.01
C ALA A 267 -13.55 17.14 -7.53
N ILE A 268 -12.64 16.52 -6.79
CA ILE A 268 -12.76 16.35 -5.33
C ILE A 268 -11.93 17.39 -4.57
N ARG A 269 -10.97 18.06 -5.25
CA ARG A 269 -10.19 19.19 -4.76
C ARG A 269 -10.03 20.24 -5.86
N ARG A 270 -10.14 21.52 -5.54
CA ARG A 270 -9.95 22.65 -6.46
C ARG A 270 -9.20 23.79 -5.79
N SER A 271 -8.22 24.33 -6.50
CA SER A 271 -7.40 25.47 -6.03
C SER A 271 -6.89 25.30 -4.59
N GLY A 272 -6.56 24.08 -4.21
CA GLY A 272 -6.05 23.74 -2.90
C GLY A 272 -7.12 23.57 -1.81
N LYS A 273 -8.42 23.55 -2.14
CA LYS A 273 -9.52 23.29 -1.20
C LYS A 273 -10.21 21.98 -1.52
N THR A 274 -10.43 21.15 -0.54
CA THR A 274 -11.22 19.91 -0.66
C THR A 274 -12.71 20.30 -0.78
N LEU A 275 -13.42 19.63 -1.68
CA LEU A 275 -14.82 19.93 -2.00
C LEU A 275 -15.80 18.94 -1.38
N THR A 276 -15.31 17.75 -1.03
CA THR A 276 -16.12 16.61 -0.58
C THR A 276 -16.08 16.39 0.93
N LEU A 277 -15.15 17.04 1.61
CA LEU A 277 -14.96 16.92 3.06
C LEU A 277 -14.77 18.32 3.67
N ASP A 278 -15.24 18.47 4.91
CA ASP A 278 -14.93 19.63 5.76
C ASP A 278 -13.61 19.36 6.51
N GLU A 279 -12.49 19.88 5.97
CA GLU A 279 -11.15 19.65 6.53
C GLU A 279 -11.02 20.19 7.96
N GLU A 280 -11.71 21.29 8.31
CA GLU A 280 -11.64 21.89 9.65
C GLU A 280 -12.36 21.00 10.67
N ARG A 281 -13.53 20.50 10.30
CA ARG A 281 -14.29 19.57 11.13
C ARG A 281 -13.56 18.24 11.32
N VAL A 282 -13.05 17.63 10.24
CA VAL A 282 -12.27 16.39 10.32
C VAL A 282 -11.06 16.54 11.23
N SER A 283 -10.35 17.69 11.14
CA SER A 283 -9.21 17.97 12.02
C SER A 283 -9.63 18.12 13.49
N PHE A 284 -10.76 18.77 13.75
CA PHE A 284 -11.31 18.91 15.09
C PHE A 284 -11.72 17.56 15.69
N ASP A 285 -12.51 16.78 14.95
CA ASP A 285 -13.01 15.47 15.39
C ASP A 285 -11.83 14.50 15.66
N LEU A 286 -10.77 14.57 14.85
CA LEU A 286 -9.55 13.76 15.06
C LEU A 286 -8.81 14.15 16.34
N GLU A 287 -8.67 15.43 16.60
CA GLU A 287 -7.99 15.93 17.81
C GLU A 287 -8.79 15.56 19.08
N GLU A 288 -10.12 15.67 19.04
CA GLU A 288 -11.00 15.26 20.13
C GLU A 288 -10.87 13.76 20.41
N ALA A 289 -10.95 12.91 19.38
CA ALA A 289 -10.78 11.47 19.51
C ALA A 289 -9.38 11.07 20.05
N ALA A 290 -8.33 11.80 19.64
CA ALA A 290 -6.99 11.57 20.15
C ALA A 290 -6.86 11.95 21.63
N GLN A 291 -7.48 13.05 22.08
CA GLN A 291 -7.48 13.45 23.48
C GLN A 291 -8.21 12.44 24.36
N ASP A 292 -9.36 11.93 23.91
CA ASP A 292 -10.10 10.87 24.62
C ASP A 292 -9.25 9.63 24.78
N TYR A 293 -8.62 9.15 23.70
CA TYR A 293 -7.73 7.98 23.73
C TYR A 293 -6.56 8.16 24.71
N TYR A 294 -5.88 9.32 24.69
CA TYR A 294 -4.75 9.59 25.57
C TYR A 294 -5.16 9.85 27.03
N SER A 295 -6.43 10.17 27.29
CA SER A 295 -6.94 10.31 28.66
C SER A 295 -7.20 8.98 29.35
N GLU A 296 -7.30 7.88 28.58
CA GLU A 296 -7.52 6.52 29.07
C GLU A 296 -6.22 5.74 29.33
N ILE A 297 -5.06 6.27 28.91
CA ILE A 297 -3.72 5.69 29.11
C ILE A 297 -3.01 6.43 30.26
#